data_dab6231e926546bdc711636f95bc363a
#
_entry.id   dab6231e926546bdc711636f95bc363a
#
_cell.length_a   1.000
_cell.length_b   1.000
_cell.length_c   1.000
_cell.angle_alpha   90.00
_cell.angle_beta   90.00
_cell.angle_gamma   90.00
#
_symmetry.space_group_name_H-M   'P 1'
#
loop_
_entity.id
_entity.type
_entity.pdbx_description
1 polymer ?
#
loop_
_entity_poly.entity_id
_entity_poly.type
_entity_poly.pdbx_seq_one_letter_code
_entity_poly.pdbx_strand_id
1 'polypeptide(L)'
;MKRTWFTEEHSIFQESLRRFVTKEINPHVEKWEEERNVPREIWHKLGEQGFLCPFLPGEYGGSEVDFSYSVIIQEELARSTCAGLYTGVRVHADISVPYVAQLGTDEQKDDILPGCTNGDVIMAIGMTEPDCGSDLAAIRTTAIKSGEDYVINGQKTFISNGINCDWVVLAVKTDPKAQPAHRGVSLLLVPADAPGFSKGRKLNKLGAHSQDTAELIFEDCKVPKHCLLGEEEKGFRYLMQNLQQERLIICVGVMVLAEKILDITLEYARSRKAFGDSISSFQHNSFKLVEMATEIELGRTFLDDLIEDYLRGEDITRRVSMCKWWLAEMVNRAAYNGLQLHGGYGYIEEYPICRLYRDVRSQTIVGGTTEIMKRILARVMEL
;
A
#
# COMPACT_ATOMS: atom_id res chain seq x y z
N MET A 1 -8.64 -20.15 -10.90
CA MET A 1 -9.49 -20.81 -9.87
C MET A 1 -10.73 -19.95 -9.64
N LYS A 2 -11.91 -20.53 -9.37
CA LYS A 2 -13.08 -19.71 -9.04
C LYS A 2 -13.00 -19.35 -7.56
N ARG A 3 -12.91 -18.06 -7.25
CA ARG A 3 -12.91 -17.56 -5.86
C ARG A 3 -14.25 -17.87 -5.22
N THR A 4 -14.26 -18.56 -4.08
CA THR A 4 -15.50 -19.00 -3.42
C THR A 4 -16.29 -17.83 -2.83
N TRP A 5 -15.58 -16.78 -2.42
CA TRP A 5 -16.17 -15.56 -1.87
C TRP A 5 -16.72 -14.59 -2.92
N PHE A 6 -16.38 -14.77 -4.20
CA PHE A 6 -16.75 -13.84 -5.28
C PHE A 6 -18.17 -14.12 -5.78
N THR A 7 -19.11 -13.22 -5.48
CA THR A 7 -20.53 -13.29 -5.81
C THR A 7 -20.91 -12.44 -7.02
N GLU A 8 -22.20 -12.43 -7.40
CA GLU A 8 -22.73 -11.54 -8.44
C GLU A 8 -22.60 -10.06 -8.03
N GLU A 9 -22.81 -9.72 -6.76
CA GLU A 9 -22.64 -8.36 -6.25
C GLU A 9 -21.20 -7.87 -6.42
N HIS A 10 -20.22 -8.71 -6.10
CA HIS A 10 -18.81 -8.43 -6.35
C HIS A 10 -18.51 -8.18 -7.83
N SER A 11 -19.16 -8.94 -8.73
CA SER A 11 -19.00 -8.76 -10.18
C SER A 11 -19.53 -7.40 -10.64
N ILE A 12 -20.71 -6.99 -10.15
CA ILE A 12 -21.33 -5.69 -10.46
C ILE A 12 -20.44 -4.54 -9.95
N PHE A 13 -19.97 -4.65 -8.71
CA PHE A 13 -19.06 -3.68 -8.10
C PHE A 13 -17.76 -3.57 -8.90
N GLN A 14 -17.12 -4.69 -9.21
CA GLN A 14 -15.90 -4.74 -9.99
C GLN A 14 -16.08 -4.09 -11.36
N GLU A 15 -17.19 -4.38 -12.05
CA GLU A 15 -17.46 -3.79 -13.38
C GLU A 15 -17.68 -2.27 -13.29
N SER A 16 -18.37 -1.80 -12.25
CA SER A 16 -18.55 -0.36 -12.00
C SER A 16 -17.20 0.33 -11.79
N LEU A 17 -16.36 -0.21 -10.93
CA LEU A 17 -15.03 0.34 -10.67
C LEU A 17 -14.13 0.26 -11.91
N ARG A 18 -14.18 -0.82 -12.67
CA ARG A 18 -13.43 -0.97 -13.93
C ARG A 18 -13.80 0.09 -14.95
N ARG A 19 -15.09 0.39 -15.09
CA ARG A 19 -15.57 1.50 -15.95
C ARG A 19 -15.03 2.85 -15.47
N PHE A 20 -15.05 3.08 -14.17
CA PHE A 20 -14.48 4.28 -13.56
C PHE A 20 -12.98 4.39 -13.86
N VAL A 21 -12.21 3.34 -13.60
CA VAL A 21 -10.76 3.29 -13.89
C VAL A 21 -10.48 3.58 -15.36
N THR A 22 -11.25 2.97 -16.25
CA THR A 22 -11.06 3.15 -17.71
C THR A 22 -11.32 4.58 -18.14
N LYS A 23 -12.34 5.23 -17.56
CA LYS A 23 -12.78 6.58 -17.98
C LYS A 23 -12.01 7.70 -17.27
N GLU A 24 -11.84 7.58 -15.96
CA GLU A 24 -11.37 8.69 -15.11
C GLU A 24 -9.88 8.57 -14.72
N ILE A 25 -9.26 7.39 -14.88
CA ILE A 25 -7.87 7.16 -14.45
C ILE A 25 -6.95 6.91 -15.64
N ASN A 26 -7.23 5.87 -16.44
CA ASN A 26 -6.30 5.43 -17.50
C ASN A 26 -5.86 6.55 -18.46
N PRO A 27 -6.71 7.50 -18.88
CA PRO A 27 -6.30 8.56 -19.80
C PRO A 27 -5.32 9.56 -19.19
N HIS A 28 -5.15 9.56 -17.87
CA HIS A 28 -4.37 10.56 -17.15
C HIS A 28 -3.08 10.02 -16.52
N VAL A 29 -2.86 8.71 -16.57
CA VAL A 29 -1.75 8.05 -15.86
C VAL A 29 -0.39 8.62 -16.26
N GLU A 30 -0.13 8.77 -17.56
CA GLU A 30 1.14 9.31 -18.06
C GLU A 30 1.37 10.74 -17.57
N LYS A 31 0.36 11.59 -17.68
CA LYS A 31 0.42 12.96 -17.18
C LYS A 31 0.72 13.01 -15.67
N TRP A 32 0.06 12.18 -14.85
CA TRP A 32 0.29 12.15 -13.42
C TRP A 32 1.67 11.61 -13.04
N GLU A 33 2.20 10.65 -13.83
CA GLU A 33 3.59 10.19 -13.66
C GLU A 33 4.61 11.30 -13.96
N GLU A 34 4.40 12.09 -15.03
CA GLU A 34 5.24 13.25 -15.37
C GLU A 34 5.15 14.36 -14.33
N GLU A 35 3.94 14.72 -13.91
CA GLU A 35 3.67 15.74 -12.88
C GLU A 35 4.04 15.24 -11.48
N ARG A 36 4.31 13.95 -11.35
CA ARG A 36 4.65 13.29 -10.08
C ARG A 36 3.59 13.47 -9.01
N ASN A 37 2.34 13.57 -9.38
CA ASN A 37 1.23 13.79 -8.47
C ASN A 37 -0.07 13.25 -9.04
N VAL A 38 -0.91 12.72 -8.14
CA VAL A 38 -2.31 12.39 -8.41
C VAL A 38 -3.14 13.54 -7.84
N PRO A 39 -3.98 14.21 -8.64
CA PRO A 39 -4.74 15.36 -8.19
C PRO A 39 -5.83 14.95 -7.19
N ARG A 40 -6.16 15.87 -6.28
CA ARG A 40 -7.12 15.62 -5.20
C ARG A 40 -8.54 15.36 -5.71
N GLU A 41 -8.89 15.89 -6.85
CA GLU A 41 -10.19 15.70 -7.50
C GLU A 41 -10.54 14.24 -7.76
N ILE A 42 -9.52 13.39 -7.98
CA ILE A 42 -9.80 11.95 -8.21
C ILE A 42 -10.20 11.25 -6.91
N TRP A 43 -9.74 11.74 -5.75
CA TRP A 43 -10.15 11.22 -4.45
C TRP A 43 -11.63 11.50 -4.19
N HIS A 44 -12.10 12.72 -4.45
CA HIS A 44 -13.54 13.07 -4.35
C HIS A 44 -14.37 12.20 -5.29
N LYS A 45 -13.94 12.01 -6.54
CA LYS A 45 -14.65 11.14 -7.49
C LYS A 45 -14.72 9.68 -7.03
N LEU A 46 -13.65 9.17 -6.40
CA LEU A 46 -13.66 7.81 -5.81
C LEU A 46 -14.63 7.73 -4.63
N GLY A 47 -14.66 8.76 -3.77
CA GLY A 47 -15.59 8.87 -2.64
C GLY A 47 -17.04 8.95 -3.09
N GLU A 48 -17.37 9.81 -4.07
CA GLU A 48 -18.71 9.92 -4.67
C GLU A 48 -19.27 8.59 -5.23
N GLN A 49 -18.38 7.69 -5.63
CA GLN A 49 -18.75 6.38 -6.14
C GLN A 49 -18.72 5.27 -5.06
N GLY A 50 -18.38 5.60 -3.81
CA GLY A 50 -18.29 4.64 -2.72
C GLY A 50 -17.07 3.69 -2.83
N PHE A 51 -15.99 4.11 -3.50
CA PHE A 51 -14.78 3.32 -3.68
C PHE A 51 -13.71 3.60 -2.62
N LEU A 52 -13.99 4.46 -1.64
CA LEU A 52 -13.10 4.71 -0.50
C LEU A 52 -13.71 4.14 0.78
N CYS A 53 -12.91 3.37 1.51
CA CYS A 53 -13.27 2.81 2.83
C CYS A 53 -14.65 2.13 2.91
N PRO A 54 -15.04 1.27 1.95
CA PRO A 54 -16.40 0.71 1.90
C PRO A 54 -16.75 -0.18 3.10
N PHE A 55 -15.74 -0.61 3.88
CA PHE A 55 -15.91 -1.43 5.08
C PHE A 55 -16.46 -0.64 6.28
N LEU A 56 -16.41 0.71 6.25
CA LEU A 56 -16.91 1.54 7.33
C LEU A 56 -18.43 1.46 7.44
N PRO A 57 -18.98 1.69 8.65
CA PRO A 57 -20.41 1.84 8.87
C PRO A 57 -21.07 2.92 8.01
N GLY A 58 -22.36 2.74 7.72
CA GLY A 58 -23.15 3.68 6.93
C GLY A 58 -23.22 5.09 7.54
N GLU A 59 -23.14 5.21 8.86
CA GLU A 59 -23.08 6.51 9.57
C GLU A 59 -21.85 7.34 9.21
N TYR A 60 -20.76 6.70 8.76
CA TYR A 60 -19.55 7.34 8.26
C TYR A 60 -19.46 7.36 6.73
N GLY A 61 -20.55 6.99 6.03
CA GLY A 61 -20.60 6.96 4.57
C GLY A 61 -20.06 5.68 3.92
N GLY A 62 -19.74 4.65 4.71
CA GLY A 62 -19.35 3.33 4.21
C GLY A 62 -20.54 2.45 3.81
N SER A 63 -20.28 1.21 3.47
CA SER A 63 -21.27 0.21 3.05
C SER A 63 -21.28 -1.05 3.92
N GLU A 64 -20.51 -1.08 5.00
CA GLU A 64 -20.38 -2.20 5.96
C GLU A 64 -20.00 -3.55 5.30
N VAL A 65 -19.28 -3.49 4.19
CA VAL A 65 -18.86 -4.67 3.45
C VAL A 65 -17.55 -5.23 3.99
N ASP A 66 -17.26 -6.50 3.71
CA ASP A 66 -16.05 -7.16 4.17
C ASP A 66 -14.80 -6.80 3.32
N PHE A 67 -13.66 -7.36 3.68
CA PHE A 67 -12.36 -7.11 3.05
C PHE A 67 -12.29 -7.52 1.57
N SER A 68 -13.20 -8.35 1.08
CA SER A 68 -13.25 -8.75 -0.34
C SER A 68 -13.44 -7.56 -1.29
N TYR A 69 -14.16 -6.53 -0.84
CA TYR A 69 -14.33 -5.29 -1.60
C TYR A 69 -13.04 -4.47 -1.68
N SER A 70 -12.26 -4.40 -0.59
CA SER A 70 -10.91 -3.82 -0.60
C SER A 70 -10.00 -4.55 -1.59
N VAL A 71 -10.07 -5.88 -1.65
CA VAL A 71 -9.34 -6.69 -2.64
C VAL A 71 -9.69 -6.27 -4.07
N ILE A 72 -10.99 -6.14 -4.38
CA ILE A 72 -11.45 -5.72 -5.71
C ILE A 72 -10.96 -4.32 -6.05
N ILE A 73 -11.08 -3.38 -5.10
CA ILE A 73 -10.62 -2.00 -5.29
C ILE A 73 -9.12 -1.98 -5.61
N GLN A 74 -8.32 -2.67 -4.82
CA GLN A 74 -6.87 -2.73 -5.03
C GLN A 74 -6.51 -3.38 -6.36
N GLU A 75 -7.23 -4.44 -6.77
CA GLU A 75 -7.00 -5.10 -8.06
C GLU A 75 -7.29 -4.18 -9.24
N GLU A 76 -8.46 -3.55 -9.27
CA GLU A 76 -8.85 -2.71 -10.41
C GLU A 76 -8.00 -1.42 -10.47
N LEU A 77 -7.67 -0.81 -9.32
CA LEU A 77 -6.77 0.34 -9.30
C LEU A 77 -5.35 -0.03 -9.75
N ALA A 78 -4.81 -1.17 -9.34
CA ALA A 78 -3.48 -1.63 -9.76
C ALA A 78 -3.41 -1.96 -11.26
N ARG A 79 -4.52 -2.40 -11.88
CA ARG A 79 -4.60 -2.62 -13.34
C ARG A 79 -4.36 -1.36 -14.16
N SER A 80 -4.66 -0.18 -13.61
CA SER A 80 -4.33 1.12 -14.24
C SER A 80 -2.84 1.39 -14.36
N THR A 81 -2.03 0.69 -13.58
CA THR A 81 -0.59 0.96 -13.39
C THR A 81 -0.26 2.36 -12.86
N CYS A 82 -1.24 3.09 -12.34
CA CYS A 82 -1.04 4.39 -11.67
C CYS A 82 -0.55 4.17 -10.23
N ALA A 83 0.77 4.14 -10.05
CA ALA A 83 1.38 3.83 -8.76
C ALA A 83 0.98 4.82 -7.65
N GLY A 84 0.78 6.09 -7.99
CA GLY A 84 0.30 7.11 -7.07
C GLY A 84 -1.08 6.81 -6.51
N LEU A 85 -1.97 6.31 -7.35
CA LEU A 85 -3.35 6.08 -6.95
C LEU A 85 -3.53 4.76 -6.20
N TYR A 86 -3.12 3.61 -6.77
CA TYR A 86 -3.33 2.34 -6.08
C TYR A 86 -2.56 2.23 -4.75
N THR A 87 -1.41 2.89 -4.63
CA THR A 87 -0.66 2.96 -3.37
C THR A 87 -1.29 3.97 -2.41
N GLY A 88 -1.67 5.15 -2.91
CA GLY A 88 -2.28 6.20 -2.11
C GLY A 88 -3.59 5.75 -1.47
N VAL A 89 -4.50 5.17 -2.27
CA VAL A 89 -5.79 4.65 -1.79
C VAL A 89 -5.57 3.52 -0.78
N ARG A 90 -4.67 2.58 -1.07
CA ARG A 90 -4.34 1.49 -0.14
C ARG A 90 -3.83 2.02 1.20
N VAL A 91 -2.89 2.98 1.20
CA VAL A 91 -2.35 3.56 2.45
C VAL A 91 -3.44 4.28 3.22
N HIS A 92 -4.33 4.98 2.55
CA HIS A 92 -5.46 5.64 3.16
C HIS A 92 -6.49 4.62 3.68
N ALA A 93 -7.14 3.88 2.79
CA ALA A 93 -8.33 3.08 3.10
C ALA A 93 -8.01 1.77 3.83
N ASP A 94 -6.94 1.06 3.45
CA ASP A 94 -6.70 -0.30 3.96
C ASP A 94 -5.61 -0.36 5.04
N ILE A 95 -4.85 0.73 5.23
CA ILE A 95 -3.78 0.81 6.22
C ILE A 95 -4.11 1.84 7.30
N SER A 96 -4.29 3.13 6.97
CA SER A 96 -4.40 4.20 7.98
C SER A 96 -5.79 4.31 8.61
N VAL A 97 -6.85 4.30 7.81
CA VAL A 97 -8.24 4.41 8.29
C VAL A 97 -8.63 3.27 9.24
N PRO A 98 -8.22 2.01 9.05
CA PRO A 98 -8.50 0.93 9.99
C PRO A 98 -8.03 1.20 11.43
N TYR A 99 -6.93 1.94 11.63
CA TYR A 99 -6.50 2.31 12.98
C TYR A 99 -7.49 3.25 13.64
N VAL A 100 -8.02 4.25 12.92
CA VAL A 100 -9.05 5.17 13.45
C VAL A 100 -10.35 4.41 13.73
N ALA A 101 -10.79 3.57 12.80
CA ALA A 101 -12.02 2.79 12.95
C ALA A 101 -11.99 1.83 14.15
N GLN A 102 -10.84 1.21 14.41
CA GLN A 102 -10.69 0.20 15.48
C GLN A 102 -10.36 0.81 16.85
N LEU A 103 -9.59 1.89 16.89
CA LEU A 103 -8.98 2.40 18.12
C LEU A 103 -9.47 3.80 18.50
N GLY A 104 -10.09 4.51 17.58
CA GLY A 104 -10.57 5.88 17.79
C GLY A 104 -11.72 5.95 18.80
N THR A 105 -11.78 7.05 19.55
CA THR A 105 -12.99 7.44 20.29
C THR A 105 -14.10 7.79 19.31
N ASP A 106 -15.36 7.82 19.79
CA ASP A 106 -16.48 8.19 18.92
C ASP A 106 -16.27 9.60 18.33
N GLU A 107 -15.75 10.55 19.12
CA GLU A 107 -15.43 11.92 18.64
C GLU A 107 -14.36 11.90 17.52
N GLN A 108 -13.29 11.09 17.67
CA GLN A 108 -12.26 10.96 16.62
C GLN A 108 -12.81 10.33 15.35
N LYS A 109 -13.70 9.37 15.48
CA LYS A 109 -14.36 8.72 14.33
C LYS A 109 -15.29 9.67 13.62
N ASP A 110 -16.16 10.37 14.36
CA ASP A 110 -17.11 11.34 13.82
C ASP A 110 -16.42 12.49 13.08
N ASP A 111 -15.25 12.93 13.55
CA ASP A 111 -14.49 14.03 12.96
C ASP A 111 -13.74 13.60 11.67
N ILE A 112 -13.24 12.38 11.62
CA ILE A 112 -12.29 11.96 10.57
C ILE A 112 -12.92 11.06 9.51
N LEU A 113 -13.72 10.04 9.93
CA LEU A 113 -14.15 8.98 9.03
C LEU A 113 -15.08 9.42 7.90
N PRO A 114 -16.04 10.34 8.10
CA PRO A 114 -16.87 10.83 6.99
C PRO A 114 -16.05 11.50 5.88
N GLY A 115 -15.02 12.27 6.26
CA GLY A 115 -14.08 12.86 5.30
C GLY A 115 -13.22 11.82 4.58
N CYS A 116 -12.95 10.69 5.21
CA CYS A 116 -12.19 9.59 4.59
C CYS A 116 -13.01 8.87 3.51
N THR A 117 -14.30 8.71 3.68
CA THR A 117 -15.17 8.02 2.72
C THR A 117 -15.51 8.86 1.51
N ASN A 118 -15.67 10.18 1.68
CA ASN A 118 -16.00 11.09 0.58
C ASN A 118 -14.77 11.67 -0.15
N GLY A 119 -13.55 11.43 0.37
CA GLY A 119 -12.28 11.87 -0.23
C GLY A 119 -11.85 13.31 0.18
N ASP A 120 -12.54 13.95 1.11
CA ASP A 120 -12.15 15.24 1.70
C ASP A 120 -10.91 15.10 2.60
N VAL A 121 -10.77 13.95 3.25
CA VAL A 121 -9.65 13.63 4.13
C VAL A 121 -8.81 12.53 3.52
N ILE A 122 -7.51 12.76 3.39
CA ILE A 122 -6.51 11.76 3.00
C ILE A 122 -5.66 11.42 4.22
N MET A 123 -5.58 10.13 4.55
CA MET A 123 -4.80 9.64 5.67
C MET A 123 -3.41 9.17 5.24
N ALA A 124 -2.44 9.36 6.14
CA ALA A 124 -1.12 8.75 6.07
C ALA A 124 -0.78 8.02 7.38
N ILE A 125 0.24 7.17 7.34
CA ILE A 125 0.82 6.55 8.53
C ILE A 125 2.32 6.83 8.61
N GLY A 126 2.77 7.36 9.75
CA GLY A 126 4.16 7.73 10.00
C GLY A 126 4.83 6.77 10.97
N MET A 127 5.53 5.75 10.44
CA MET A 127 6.29 4.79 11.24
C MET A 127 7.80 4.97 11.06
N THR A 128 8.27 4.90 9.82
CA THR A 128 9.69 4.87 9.45
C THR A 128 10.38 6.21 9.72
N GLU A 129 11.59 6.15 10.25
CA GLU A 129 12.46 7.30 10.51
C GLU A 129 13.79 7.18 9.74
N PRO A 130 14.59 8.25 9.61
CA PRO A 130 15.86 8.19 8.90
C PRO A 130 16.78 7.07 9.40
N ASP A 131 16.80 6.80 10.71
CA ASP A 131 17.66 5.81 11.36
C ASP A 131 16.97 4.46 11.60
N CYS A 132 15.68 4.32 11.36
CA CYS A 132 14.97 3.07 11.60
C CYS A 132 13.82 2.81 10.60
N GLY A 133 13.83 1.60 10.02
CA GLY A 133 12.75 1.10 9.15
C GLY A 133 12.35 -0.30 9.57
N SER A 134 13.22 -1.28 9.37
CA SER A 134 12.98 -2.68 9.76
C SER A 134 12.88 -2.88 11.27
N ASP A 135 13.60 -2.10 12.05
CA ASP A 135 13.57 -2.11 13.53
C ASP A 135 12.66 -0.99 14.05
N LEU A 136 11.33 -1.19 13.93
CA LEU A 136 10.35 -0.21 14.42
C LEU A 136 10.37 0.00 15.93
N ALA A 137 10.99 -0.89 16.71
CA ALA A 137 11.18 -0.67 18.15
C ALA A 137 12.16 0.45 18.45
N ALA A 138 13.04 0.77 17.51
CA ALA A 138 14.10 1.77 17.61
C ALA A 138 13.69 3.19 17.20
N ILE A 139 12.39 3.46 16.94
CA ILE A 139 11.92 4.82 16.64
C ILE A 139 12.35 5.80 17.73
N ARG A 140 12.64 7.05 17.33
CA ARG A 140 13.15 8.12 18.22
C ARG A 140 12.23 9.32 18.32
N THR A 141 11.27 9.49 17.40
CA THR A 141 10.27 10.54 17.49
C THR A 141 9.54 10.41 18.83
N THR A 142 9.58 11.47 19.63
CA THR A 142 8.97 11.50 20.97
C THR A 142 7.69 12.31 20.98
N ALA A 143 6.78 11.98 21.90
CA ALA A 143 5.61 12.80 22.23
C ALA A 143 5.51 12.89 23.76
N ILE A 144 5.94 13.98 24.32
CA ILE A 144 6.01 14.18 25.78
C ILE A 144 4.84 15.01 26.25
N LYS A 145 4.17 14.57 27.31
CA LYS A 145 3.06 15.31 27.93
C LYS A 145 3.49 16.67 28.47
N SER A 146 2.79 17.71 28.11
CA SER A 146 2.99 19.08 28.60
C SER A 146 1.62 19.75 28.82
N GLY A 147 1.18 19.83 30.07
CA GLY A 147 -0.17 20.30 30.39
C GLY A 147 -1.24 19.40 29.77
N GLU A 148 -2.12 19.96 28.95
CA GLU A 148 -3.18 19.22 28.25
C GLU A 148 -2.77 18.75 26.85
N ASP A 149 -1.50 18.93 26.47
CA ASP A 149 -0.98 18.58 25.15
C ASP A 149 0.08 17.49 25.22
N TYR A 150 0.34 16.87 24.04
CA TYR A 150 1.60 16.24 23.70
C TYR A 150 2.47 17.20 22.90
N VAL A 151 3.75 17.27 23.22
CA VAL A 151 4.77 17.98 22.43
C VAL A 151 5.57 16.94 21.67
N ILE A 152 5.48 16.96 20.34
CA ILE A 152 6.09 15.98 19.44
C ILE A 152 7.37 16.57 18.87
N ASN A 153 8.47 15.79 18.94
CA ASN A 153 9.75 16.12 18.33
C ASN A 153 10.31 14.91 17.59
N GLY A 154 10.70 15.11 16.33
CA GLY A 154 11.31 14.07 15.51
C GLY A 154 11.00 14.22 14.03
N GLN A 155 11.30 13.16 13.29
CA GLN A 155 11.15 13.13 11.83
C GLN A 155 10.71 11.75 11.36
N LYS A 156 9.81 11.71 10.38
CA LYS A 156 9.45 10.50 9.64
C LYS A 156 9.91 10.62 8.19
N THR A 157 10.24 9.49 7.57
CA THR A 157 10.68 9.45 6.17
C THR A 157 9.99 8.33 5.40
N PHE A 158 9.97 8.46 4.08
CA PHE A 158 9.29 7.54 3.14
C PHE A 158 7.78 7.43 3.37
N ILE A 159 7.14 8.53 3.80
CA ILE A 159 5.72 8.53 4.12
C ILE A 159 4.89 8.72 2.85
N SER A 160 4.14 7.69 2.50
CA SER A 160 3.14 7.72 1.41
C SER A 160 1.97 8.61 1.80
N ASN A 161 1.42 9.32 0.84
CA ASN A 161 0.45 10.41 1.04
C ASN A 161 1.01 11.58 1.89
N GLY A 162 2.33 11.63 2.13
CA GLY A 162 2.93 12.59 3.05
C GLY A 162 2.76 14.06 2.66
N ILE A 163 2.62 14.37 1.36
CA ILE A 163 2.30 15.71 0.88
C ILE A 163 0.78 15.98 0.93
N ASN A 164 -0.01 14.98 0.51
CA ASN A 164 -1.45 15.15 0.33
C ASN A 164 -2.27 14.86 1.62
N CYS A 165 -1.66 14.28 2.67
CA CYS A 165 -2.39 13.92 3.87
C CYS A 165 -2.97 15.12 4.62
N ASP A 166 -4.14 14.92 5.21
CA ASP A 166 -4.78 15.82 6.14
C ASP A 166 -4.58 15.36 7.58
N TRP A 167 -4.44 14.05 7.78
CA TRP A 167 -4.16 13.44 9.08
C TRP A 167 -3.10 12.36 8.95
N VAL A 168 -2.32 12.19 10.02
CA VAL A 168 -1.27 11.17 10.13
C VAL A 168 -1.51 10.32 11.37
N VAL A 169 -1.63 9.00 11.19
CA VAL A 169 -1.46 8.03 12.28
C VAL A 169 0.04 7.96 12.57
N LEU A 170 0.49 8.57 13.66
CA LEU A 170 1.90 8.77 13.97
C LEU A 170 2.37 7.86 15.10
N ALA A 171 3.35 7.00 14.83
CA ALA A 171 4.02 6.21 15.86
C ALA A 171 5.10 7.03 16.57
N VAL A 172 5.00 7.15 17.88
CA VAL A 172 5.88 7.98 18.73
C VAL A 172 6.30 7.26 20.02
N LYS A 173 7.34 7.73 20.66
CA LYS A 173 7.72 7.35 22.03
C LYS A 173 7.06 8.30 23.02
N THR A 174 6.10 7.82 23.78
CA THR A 174 5.58 8.52 24.97
C THR A 174 6.39 8.21 26.22
N ASP A 175 7.00 7.00 26.29
CA ASP A 175 8.07 6.69 27.24
C ASP A 175 9.37 6.31 26.53
N PRO A 176 10.30 7.28 26.33
CA PRO A 176 11.61 7.00 25.71
C PRO A 176 12.54 6.09 26.55
N LYS A 177 12.22 5.89 27.84
CA LYS A 177 13.03 5.07 28.77
C LYS A 177 12.49 3.65 28.93
N ALA A 178 11.36 3.32 28.32
CA ALA A 178 10.71 2.01 28.45
C ALA A 178 11.65 0.85 28.09
N GLN A 179 11.59 -0.23 28.89
CA GLN A 179 12.30 -1.47 28.63
C GLN A 179 11.31 -2.66 28.62
N PRO A 180 11.28 -3.45 27.56
CA PRO A 180 11.95 -3.26 26.26
C PRO A 180 11.42 -2.05 25.50
N ALA A 181 12.24 -1.48 24.62
CA ALA A 181 11.99 -0.20 23.95
C ALA A 181 10.61 -0.08 23.23
N HIS A 182 10.07 -1.18 22.70
CA HIS A 182 8.77 -1.19 22.03
C HIS A 182 7.58 -0.88 22.96
N ARG A 183 7.74 -1.08 24.29
CA ARG A 183 6.66 -0.79 25.25
C ARG A 183 6.38 0.70 25.43
N GLY A 184 7.32 1.57 25.08
CA GLY A 184 7.11 3.02 25.16
C GLY A 184 6.49 3.64 23.91
N VAL A 185 6.02 2.82 22.95
CA VAL A 185 5.43 3.30 21.70
C VAL A 185 3.93 3.51 21.83
N SER A 186 3.46 4.70 21.44
CA SER A 186 2.04 5.07 21.32
C SER A 186 1.71 5.49 19.89
N LEU A 187 0.42 5.60 19.58
CA LEU A 187 -0.08 6.16 18.34
C LEU A 187 -0.78 7.48 18.62
N LEU A 188 -0.54 8.48 17.80
CA LEU A 188 -1.24 9.77 17.83
C LEU A 188 -1.89 10.04 16.47
N LEU A 189 -3.06 10.66 16.48
CA LEU A 189 -3.68 11.28 15.32
C LEU A 189 -3.20 12.73 15.24
N VAL A 190 -2.38 13.05 14.24
CA VAL A 190 -1.79 14.38 14.07
C VAL A 190 -2.40 15.04 12.84
N PRO A 191 -3.14 16.15 12.98
CA PRO A 191 -3.66 16.89 11.85
C PRO A 191 -2.51 17.61 11.11
N ALA A 192 -2.67 17.76 9.81
CA ALA A 192 -1.60 18.31 8.95
C ALA A 192 -1.33 19.80 9.19
N ASP A 193 -2.24 20.50 9.83
CA ASP A 193 -2.13 21.91 10.22
C ASP A 193 -1.69 22.10 11.68
N ALA A 194 -1.33 21.04 12.41
CA ALA A 194 -0.86 21.12 13.79
C ALA A 194 0.35 22.06 13.90
N PRO A 195 0.35 23.02 14.86
CA PRO A 195 1.49 23.91 15.07
C PRO A 195 2.78 23.12 15.34
N GLY A 196 3.83 23.38 14.55
CA GLY A 196 5.12 22.67 14.64
C GLY A 196 5.19 21.39 13.82
N PHE A 197 4.14 21.01 13.08
CA PHE A 197 4.20 20.01 12.04
C PHE A 197 4.48 20.65 10.68
N SER A 198 5.43 20.10 9.94
CA SER A 198 5.70 20.50 8.57
C SER A 198 5.90 19.29 7.65
N LYS A 199 5.32 19.38 6.46
CA LYS A 199 5.57 18.45 5.36
C LYS A 199 6.91 18.81 4.75
N GLY A 200 7.87 17.92 4.90
CA GLY A 200 9.21 18.10 4.40
C GLY A 200 9.31 17.88 2.88
N ARG A 201 10.47 17.48 2.45
CA ARG A 201 10.75 17.30 1.02
C ARG A 201 9.97 16.11 0.45
N LYS A 202 9.31 16.31 -0.71
CA LYS A 202 8.85 15.22 -1.57
C LYS A 202 10.08 14.48 -2.13
N LEU A 203 10.12 13.17 -1.95
CA LEU A 203 11.27 12.35 -2.29
C LEU A 203 11.27 11.95 -3.78
N ASN A 204 12.42 12.09 -4.43
CA ASN A 204 12.63 11.58 -5.78
C ASN A 204 12.92 10.09 -5.72
N LYS A 205 12.03 9.29 -6.26
CA LYS A 205 12.10 7.81 -6.24
C LYS A 205 12.56 7.26 -7.58
N LEU A 206 13.04 6.02 -7.59
CA LEU A 206 13.37 5.27 -8.79
C LEU A 206 12.13 5.04 -9.68
N GLY A 207 10.99 4.70 -9.06
CA GLY A 207 9.71 4.45 -9.70
C GLY A 207 8.56 5.00 -8.86
N ALA A 208 7.31 4.66 -9.25
CA ALA A 208 6.09 5.16 -8.61
C ALA A 208 6.09 6.69 -8.52
N HIS A 209 6.36 7.36 -9.64
CA HIS A 209 6.59 8.80 -9.66
C HIS A 209 5.34 9.59 -9.28
N SER A 210 4.16 9.16 -9.71
CA SER A 210 2.88 9.79 -9.37
C SER A 210 2.52 9.68 -7.89
N GLN A 211 3.13 8.72 -7.15
CA GLN A 211 2.88 8.56 -5.73
C GLN A 211 3.69 9.58 -4.93
N ASP A 212 3.01 10.40 -4.13
CA ASP A 212 3.67 11.33 -3.24
C ASP A 212 4.29 10.58 -2.04
N THR A 213 5.57 10.72 -1.86
CA THR A 213 6.30 10.16 -0.73
C THR A 213 7.15 11.26 -0.15
N ALA A 214 6.99 11.57 1.13
CA ALA A 214 7.62 12.72 1.75
C ALA A 214 8.30 12.39 3.08
N GLU A 215 9.05 13.36 3.54
CA GLU A 215 9.49 13.50 4.92
C GLU A 215 8.43 14.27 5.70
N LEU A 216 8.21 13.91 6.96
CA LEU A 216 7.36 14.64 7.90
C LEU A 216 8.25 15.08 9.08
N ILE A 217 8.17 16.36 9.44
CA ILE A 217 9.04 16.98 10.44
C ILE A 217 8.16 17.54 11.55
N PHE A 218 8.55 17.25 12.79
CA PHE A 218 7.86 17.67 14.00
C PHE A 218 8.85 18.42 14.89
N GLU A 219 8.66 19.73 15.05
CA GLU A 219 9.48 20.63 15.85
C GLU A 219 8.61 21.32 16.90
N ASP A 220 8.68 20.86 18.15
CA ASP A 220 7.78 21.25 19.23
C ASP A 220 6.29 21.22 18.80
N CYS A 221 5.95 20.23 17.98
CA CYS A 221 4.61 20.09 17.44
C CYS A 221 3.63 19.75 18.57
N LYS A 222 2.63 20.60 18.73
CA LYS A 222 1.64 20.49 19.81
C LYS A 222 0.34 19.91 19.31
N VAL A 223 -0.09 18.82 19.94
CA VAL A 223 -1.42 18.23 19.73
C VAL A 223 -2.09 17.97 21.08
N PRO A 224 -3.40 18.18 21.18
CA PRO A 224 -4.14 17.89 22.41
C PRO A 224 -4.07 16.42 22.83
N LYS A 225 -4.23 16.12 24.11
CA LYS A 225 -4.21 14.74 24.63
C LYS A 225 -5.26 13.82 24.00
N HIS A 226 -6.38 14.37 23.56
CA HIS A 226 -7.42 13.61 22.87
C HIS A 226 -6.99 13.12 21.48
N CYS A 227 -5.84 13.56 20.96
CA CYS A 227 -5.21 12.99 19.76
C CYS A 227 -4.54 11.63 20.01
N LEU A 228 -4.49 11.13 21.25
CA LEU A 228 -4.03 9.78 21.52
C LEU A 228 -4.98 8.77 20.86
N LEU A 229 -4.43 7.86 20.05
CA LEU A 229 -5.19 6.82 19.37
C LEU A 229 -5.06 5.50 20.12
N GLY A 230 -6.17 5.04 20.70
CA GLY A 230 -6.19 3.88 21.58
C GLY A 230 -5.55 4.18 22.95
N GLU A 231 -4.85 3.19 23.53
CA GLU A 231 -4.19 3.29 24.83
C GLU A 231 -2.72 3.71 24.68
N GLU A 232 -2.26 4.56 25.61
CA GLU A 232 -0.85 4.95 25.69
C GLU A 232 0.06 3.72 25.91
N GLU A 233 1.23 3.71 25.26
CA GLU A 233 2.21 2.61 25.32
C GLU A 233 1.75 1.27 24.72
N LYS A 234 0.60 1.25 24.02
CA LYS A 234 0.13 0.07 23.30
C LYS A 234 0.32 0.16 21.78
N GLY A 235 0.86 1.27 21.28
CA GLY A 235 0.99 1.55 19.85
C GLY A 235 1.73 0.45 19.09
N PHE A 236 2.82 -0.10 19.65
CA PHE A 236 3.55 -1.19 18.99
C PHE A 236 2.70 -2.45 18.81
N ARG A 237 1.85 -2.78 19.80
CA ARG A 237 0.92 -3.91 19.70
C ARG A 237 -0.08 -3.68 18.58
N TYR A 238 -0.67 -2.49 18.50
CA TYR A 238 -1.63 -2.15 17.45
C TYR A 238 -1.02 -2.22 16.06
N LEU A 239 0.22 -1.73 15.89
CA LEU A 239 0.96 -1.87 14.63
C LEU A 239 1.13 -3.35 14.24
N MET A 240 1.54 -4.21 15.17
CA MET A 240 1.75 -5.64 14.87
C MET A 240 0.46 -6.38 14.51
N GLN A 241 -0.68 -6.00 15.09
CA GLN A 241 -1.99 -6.59 14.79
C GLN A 241 -2.46 -6.25 13.37
N ASN A 242 -2.31 -5.00 12.94
CA ASN A 242 -2.78 -4.55 11.63
C ASN A 242 -1.87 -4.96 10.46
N LEU A 243 -0.58 -5.24 10.73
CA LEU A 243 0.39 -5.62 9.69
C LEU A 243 -0.01 -6.86 8.85
N GLN A 244 -0.90 -7.74 9.34
CA GLN A 244 -1.39 -8.89 8.56
C GLN A 244 -2.21 -8.41 7.37
N GLN A 245 -3.23 -7.57 7.62
CA GLN A 245 -4.07 -6.98 6.59
C GLN A 245 -3.26 -6.09 5.64
N GLU A 246 -2.38 -5.25 6.18
CA GLU A 246 -1.52 -4.36 5.41
C GLU A 246 -0.66 -5.13 4.40
N ARG A 247 -0.05 -6.24 4.82
CA ARG A 247 0.74 -7.11 3.94
C ARG A 247 -0.11 -7.84 2.91
N LEU A 248 -1.31 -8.28 3.30
CA LEU A 248 -2.22 -8.96 2.40
C LEU A 248 -2.66 -8.05 1.25
N ILE A 249 -3.08 -6.82 1.55
CA ILE A 249 -3.50 -5.88 0.51
C ILE A 249 -2.33 -5.43 -0.38
N ILE A 250 -1.09 -5.38 0.15
CA ILE A 250 0.11 -5.19 -0.67
C ILE A 250 0.27 -6.35 -1.66
N CYS A 251 0.11 -7.59 -1.20
CA CYS A 251 0.21 -8.79 -2.05
C CYS A 251 -0.80 -8.77 -3.20
N VAL A 252 -2.01 -8.29 -2.95
CA VAL A 252 -3.06 -8.13 -3.98
C VAL A 252 -2.57 -7.23 -5.12
N GLY A 253 -2.07 -6.04 -4.80
CA GLY A 253 -1.54 -5.12 -5.81
C GLY A 253 -0.33 -5.69 -6.56
N VAL A 254 0.60 -6.33 -5.85
CA VAL A 254 1.79 -6.97 -6.44
C VAL A 254 1.42 -8.05 -7.45
N MET A 255 0.41 -8.85 -7.13
CA MET A 255 -0.06 -9.93 -8.01
C MET A 255 -0.60 -9.39 -9.33
N VAL A 256 -1.43 -8.35 -9.27
CA VAL A 256 -1.98 -7.69 -10.47
C VAL A 256 -0.88 -7.10 -11.34
N LEU A 257 0.13 -6.48 -10.74
CA LEU A 257 1.28 -5.96 -11.49
C LEU A 257 2.05 -7.08 -12.20
N ALA A 258 2.21 -8.26 -11.57
CA ALA A 258 2.86 -9.40 -12.18
C ALA A 258 2.06 -9.93 -13.39
N GLU A 259 0.74 -10.05 -13.26
CA GLU A 259 -0.18 -10.41 -14.37
C GLU A 259 -0.06 -9.40 -15.50
N LYS A 260 -0.09 -8.10 -15.20
CA LYS A 260 0.04 -7.04 -16.20
C LYS A 260 1.37 -7.09 -16.94
N ILE A 261 2.48 -7.35 -16.23
CA ILE A 261 3.79 -7.52 -16.83
C ILE A 261 3.79 -8.71 -17.80
N LEU A 262 3.18 -9.84 -17.42
CA LEU A 262 3.08 -11.00 -18.31
C LEU A 262 2.25 -10.69 -19.55
N ASP A 263 1.08 -10.05 -19.40
CA ASP A 263 0.17 -9.73 -20.50
C ASP A 263 0.86 -8.87 -21.56
N ILE A 264 1.48 -7.75 -21.16
CA ILE A 264 2.16 -6.86 -22.10
C ILE A 264 3.39 -7.51 -22.73
N THR A 265 4.07 -8.41 -21.98
CA THR A 265 5.23 -9.12 -22.50
C THR A 265 4.83 -10.19 -23.54
N LEU A 266 3.71 -10.90 -23.28
CA LEU A 266 3.14 -11.86 -24.24
C LEU A 266 2.69 -11.17 -25.53
N GLU A 267 1.98 -10.05 -25.41
CA GLU A 267 1.52 -9.25 -26.56
C GLU A 267 2.72 -8.80 -27.40
N TYR A 268 3.71 -8.20 -26.76
CA TYR A 268 4.94 -7.76 -27.44
C TYR A 268 5.69 -8.93 -28.08
N ALA A 269 5.91 -10.03 -27.39
CA ALA A 269 6.65 -11.16 -27.89
C ALA A 269 5.98 -11.84 -29.09
N ARG A 270 4.64 -11.84 -29.17
CA ARG A 270 3.87 -12.35 -30.31
C ARG A 270 3.93 -11.43 -31.52
N SER A 271 3.93 -10.11 -31.30
CA SER A 271 3.91 -9.11 -32.39
C SER A 271 5.30 -8.81 -32.95
N ARG A 272 6.34 -8.82 -32.09
CA ARG A 272 7.72 -8.48 -32.46
C ARG A 272 8.36 -9.60 -33.27
N LYS A 273 8.87 -9.26 -34.45
CA LYS A 273 9.58 -10.20 -35.34
C LYS A 273 11.10 -9.96 -35.30
N ALA A 274 11.84 -11.04 -35.33
CA ALA A 274 13.28 -11.09 -35.54
C ALA A 274 13.66 -12.36 -36.30
N PHE A 275 14.63 -12.29 -37.21
CA PHE A 275 15.05 -13.41 -38.07
C PHE A 275 13.91 -14.07 -38.85
N GLY A 276 12.86 -13.31 -39.21
CA GLY A 276 11.72 -13.78 -39.98
C GLY A 276 10.50 -14.21 -39.15
N ASP A 277 10.68 -14.58 -37.89
CA ASP A 277 9.64 -15.12 -37.01
C ASP A 277 9.33 -14.20 -35.81
N SER A 278 8.20 -14.45 -35.12
CA SER A 278 7.90 -13.80 -33.85
C SER A 278 8.95 -14.19 -32.80
N ILE A 279 9.33 -13.26 -31.91
CA ILE A 279 10.31 -13.60 -30.86
C ILE A 279 9.79 -14.64 -29.86
N SER A 280 8.47 -14.80 -29.75
CA SER A 280 7.84 -15.84 -28.93
C SER A 280 8.03 -17.25 -29.47
N SER A 281 8.34 -17.43 -30.77
CA SER A 281 8.56 -18.74 -31.37
C SER A 281 9.94 -19.36 -31.06
N PHE A 282 10.91 -18.52 -30.62
CA PHE A 282 12.21 -19.02 -30.23
C PHE A 282 12.12 -19.76 -28.89
N GLN A 283 12.58 -21.00 -28.84
CA GLN A 283 12.43 -21.90 -27.69
C GLN A 283 12.87 -21.26 -26.37
N HIS A 284 14.02 -20.56 -26.35
CA HIS A 284 14.49 -19.86 -25.14
C HIS A 284 13.45 -18.86 -24.62
N ASN A 285 12.87 -18.06 -25.51
CA ASN A 285 11.88 -17.02 -25.14
C ASN A 285 10.55 -17.65 -24.73
N SER A 286 10.08 -18.67 -25.46
CA SER A 286 8.83 -19.37 -25.11
C SER A 286 8.93 -20.05 -23.75
N PHE A 287 10.08 -20.68 -23.42
CA PHE A 287 10.28 -21.29 -22.10
C PHE A 287 10.26 -20.24 -20.99
N LYS A 288 10.92 -19.11 -21.19
CA LYS A 288 10.89 -17.98 -20.25
C LYS A 288 9.47 -17.46 -19.98
N LEU A 289 8.66 -17.33 -21.02
CA LEU A 289 7.25 -16.91 -20.90
C LEU A 289 6.41 -17.95 -20.14
N VAL A 290 6.65 -19.25 -20.38
CA VAL A 290 5.98 -20.34 -19.65
C VAL A 290 6.38 -20.35 -18.17
N GLU A 291 7.67 -20.15 -17.85
CA GLU A 291 8.15 -20.04 -16.48
C GLU A 291 7.47 -18.87 -15.75
N MET A 292 7.43 -17.67 -16.38
CA MET A 292 6.75 -16.51 -15.83
C MET A 292 5.26 -16.78 -15.57
N ALA A 293 4.56 -17.35 -16.56
CA ALA A 293 3.13 -17.67 -16.43
C ALA A 293 2.88 -18.67 -15.29
N THR A 294 3.74 -19.67 -15.16
CA THR A 294 3.62 -20.69 -14.09
C THR A 294 3.82 -20.08 -12.70
N GLU A 295 4.87 -19.27 -12.51
CA GLU A 295 5.11 -18.59 -11.22
C GLU A 295 3.92 -17.67 -10.85
N ILE A 296 3.35 -16.96 -11.80
CA ILE A 296 2.21 -16.07 -11.61
C ILE A 296 0.96 -16.86 -11.21
N GLU A 297 0.67 -17.97 -11.88
CA GLU A 297 -0.47 -18.84 -11.55
C GLU A 297 -0.35 -19.45 -10.14
N LEU A 298 0.85 -19.92 -9.78
CA LEU A 298 1.13 -20.41 -8.42
C LEU A 298 0.93 -19.30 -7.38
N GLY A 299 1.43 -18.11 -7.65
CA GLY A 299 1.27 -16.95 -6.78
C GLY A 299 -0.18 -16.53 -6.61
N ARG A 300 -0.96 -16.51 -7.69
CA ARG A 300 -2.39 -16.21 -7.68
C ARG A 300 -3.17 -17.22 -6.84
N THR A 301 -2.92 -18.51 -7.06
CA THR A 301 -3.57 -19.58 -6.30
C THR A 301 -3.30 -19.47 -4.80
N PHE A 302 -2.05 -19.21 -4.42
CA PHE A 302 -1.67 -19.04 -3.02
C PHE A 302 -2.29 -17.79 -2.39
N LEU A 303 -2.32 -16.67 -3.13
CA LEU A 303 -2.92 -15.42 -2.66
C LEU A 303 -4.45 -15.54 -2.49
N ASP A 304 -5.14 -16.15 -3.45
CA ASP A 304 -6.60 -16.31 -3.38
C ASP A 304 -7.01 -17.18 -2.18
N ASP A 305 -6.31 -18.28 -1.93
CA ASP A 305 -6.52 -19.13 -0.75
C ASP A 305 -6.21 -18.39 0.57
N LEU A 306 -5.18 -17.55 0.57
CA LEU A 306 -4.83 -16.71 1.72
C LEU A 306 -5.88 -15.61 2.01
N ILE A 307 -6.51 -15.04 0.99
CA ILE A 307 -7.63 -14.11 1.13
C ILE A 307 -8.81 -14.82 1.78
N GLU A 308 -9.12 -16.07 1.39
CA GLU A 308 -10.17 -16.86 2.01
C GLU A 308 -9.91 -17.14 3.50
N ASP A 309 -8.66 -17.47 3.87
CA ASP A 309 -8.27 -17.62 5.28
C ASP A 309 -8.55 -16.33 6.06
N TYR A 310 -8.16 -15.19 5.51
CA TYR A 310 -8.38 -13.90 6.16
C TYR A 310 -9.86 -13.56 6.33
N LEU A 311 -10.68 -13.80 5.30
CA LEU A 311 -12.14 -13.58 5.35
C LEU A 311 -12.84 -14.50 6.37
N ARG A 312 -12.27 -15.66 6.69
CA ARG A 312 -12.73 -16.56 7.77
C ARG A 312 -12.26 -16.12 9.17
N GLY A 313 -11.46 -15.05 9.26
CA GLY A 313 -10.90 -14.56 10.53
C GLY A 313 -9.73 -15.39 11.07
N GLU A 314 -9.05 -16.17 10.23
CA GLU A 314 -7.89 -16.97 10.61
C GLU A 314 -6.64 -16.11 10.83
N ASP A 315 -5.73 -16.53 11.71
CA ASP A 315 -4.40 -15.90 11.83
C ASP A 315 -3.55 -16.25 10.62
N ILE A 316 -3.36 -15.27 9.76
CA ILE A 316 -2.58 -15.41 8.54
C ILE A 316 -1.11 -14.99 8.68
N THR A 317 -0.61 -14.65 9.87
CA THR A 317 0.74 -14.09 10.08
C THR A 317 1.84 -14.88 9.37
N ARG A 318 1.82 -16.21 9.52
CA ARG A 318 2.78 -17.10 8.85
C ARG A 318 2.62 -17.06 7.32
N ARG A 319 1.39 -17.27 6.85
CA ARG A 319 1.10 -17.40 5.42
C ARG A 319 1.28 -16.08 4.68
N VAL A 320 0.84 -14.95 5.25
CA VAL A 320 1.02 -13.63 4.62
C VAL A 320 2.49 -13.23 4.54
N SER A 321 3.30 -13.64 5.52
CA SER A 321 4.75 -13.42 5.47
C SER A 321 5.40 -14.22 4.33
N MET A 322 4.97 -15.47 4.10
CA MET A 322 5.39 -16.28 2.95
C MET A 322 4.98 -15.63 1.63
N CYS A 323 3.71 -15.29 1.51
CA CYS A 323 3.12 -14.69 0.31
C CYS A 323 3.84 -13.39 -0.06
N LYS A 324 4.03 -12.49 0.91
CA LYS A 324 4.60 -11.17 0.68
C LYS A 324 6.04 -11.23 0.16
N TRP A 325 6.95 -11.96 0.80
CA TRP A 325 8.33 -12.01 0.31
C TRP A 325 8.42 -12.73 -1.04
N TRP A 326 7.66 -13.82 -1.21
CA TRP A 326 7.74 -14.62 -2.43
C TRP A 326 7.18 -13.87 -3.64
N LEU A 327 5.99 -13.25 -3.52
CA LEU A 327 5.39 -12.43 -4.59
C LEU A 327 6.25 -11.21 -4.93
N ALA A 328 6.84 -10.55 -3.94
CA ALA A 328 7.71 -9.40 -4.16
C ALA A 328 8.97 -9.77 -4.98
N GLU A 329 9.56 -10.91 -4.71
CA GLU A 329 10.69 -11.43 -5.50
C GLU A 329 10.24 -11.90 -6.90
N MET A 330 9.11 -12.58 -6.98
CA MET A 330 8.54 -13.08 -8.24
C MET A 330 8.23 -11.94 -9.21
N VAL A 331 7.55 -10.87 -8.75
CA VAL A 331 7.22 -9.74 -9.63
C VAL A 331 8.46 -9.03 -10.15
N ASN A 332 9.53 -8.94 -9.35
CA ASN A 332 10.81 -8.38 -9.79
C ASN A 332 11.48 -9.27 -10.86
N ARG A 333 11.43 -10.61 -10.71
CA ARG A 333 11.91 -11.53 -11.75
C ARG A 333 11.08 -11.42 -13.04
N ALA A 334 9.75 -11.32 -12.89
CA ALA A 334 8.85 -11.14 -14.03
C ALA A 334 9.15 -9.83 -14.78
N ALA A 335 9.32 -8.74 -14.07
CA ALA A 335 9.66 -7.43 -14.67
C ALA A 335 11.02 -7.44 -15.35
N TYR A 336 12.04 -8.07 -14.74
CA TYR A 336 13.36 -8.23 -15.35
C TYR A 336 13.27 -9.00 -16.67
N ASN A 337 12.59 -10.14 -16.66
CA ASN A 337 12.43 -10.98 -17.85
C ASN A 337 11.58 -10.28 -18.92
N GLY A 338 10.51 -9.61 -18.53
CA GLY A 338 9.65 -8.83 -19.42
C GLY A 338 10.43 -7.72 -20.12
N LEU A 339 11.18 -6.91 -19.37
CA LEU A 339 12.02 -5.84 -19.91
C LEU A 339 13.07 -6.41 -20.87
N GLN A 340 13.74 -7.50 -20.50
CA GLN A 340 14.73 -8.16 -21.35
C GLN A 340 14.13 -8.63 -22.68
N LEU A 341 12.92 -9.19 -22.67
CA LEU A 341 12.23 -9.64 -23.89
C LEU A 341 11.80 -8.47 -24.81
N HIS A 342 11.58 -7.27 -24.25
CA HIS A 342 11.32 -6.08 -25.05
C HIS A 342 12.59 -5.51 -25.70
N GLY A 343 13.80 -5.93 -25.27
CA GLY A 343 15.07 -5.42 -25.80
C GLY A 343 15.21 -3.92 -25.59
N GLY A 344 15.71 -3.18 -26.58
CA GLY A 344 15.89 -1.74 -26.52
C GLY A 344 14.60 -0.97 -26.22
N TYR A 345 13.47 -1.45 -26.70
CA TYR A 345 12.15 -0.87 -26.39
C TYR A 345 11.75 -1.01 -24.92
N GLY A 346 12.26 -2.01 -24.20
CA GLY A 346 12.03 -2.13 -22.76
C GLY A 346 12.80 -1.09 -21.94
N TYR A 347 13.77 -0.40 -22.52
CA TYR A 347 14.64 0.57 -21.83
C TYR A 347 14.22 2.03 -22.04
N ILE A 348 13.16 2.28 -22.80
CA ILE A 348 12.62 3.63 -23.05
C ILE A 348 11.27 3.80 -22.35
N GLU A 349 11.03 5.03 -21.88
CA GLU A 349 9.88 5.32 -20.99
C GLU A 349 8.51 5.25 -21.67
N GLU A 350 8.47 5.37 -22.99
CA GLU A 350 7.26 5.24 -23.81
C GLU A 350 6.65 3.83 -23.78
N TYR A 351 7.42 2.83 -23.32
CA TYR A 351 6.93 1.46 -23.18
C TYR A 351 6.56 1.17 -21.72
N PRO A 352 5.33 0.70 -21.45
CA PRO A 352 4.83 0.45 -20.09
C PRO A 352 5.72 -0.47 -19.25
N ILE A 353 6.43 -1.40 -19.88
CA ILE A 353 7.32 -2.33 -19.17
C ILE A 353 8.47 -1.59 -18.47
N CYS A 354 8.99 -0.48 -19.03
CA CYS A 354 10.03 0.33 -18.41
C CYS A 354 9.54 0.90 -17.07
N ARG A 355 8.35 1.49 -17.03
CA ARG A 355 7.73 2.03 -15.81
C ARG A 355 7.47 0.91 -14.81
N LEU A 356 6.83 -0.18 -15.22
CA LEU A 356 6.54 -1.31 -14.35
C LEU A 356 7.80 -1.90 -13.71
N TYR A 357 8.89 -2.03 -14.47
CA TYR A 357 10.18 -2.49 -13.93
C TYR A 357 10.69 -1.61 -12.78
N ARG A 358 10.57 -0.29 -12.90
CA ARG A 358 10.96 0.64 -11.84
C ARG A 358 10.03 0.55 -10.63
N ASP A 359 8.73 0.47 -10.87
CA ASP A 359 7.70 0.55 -9.84
C ASP A 359 7.70 -0.69 -8.93
N VAL A 360 7.86 -1.88 -9.53
CA VAL A 360 7.85 -3.12 -8.75
C VAL A 360 9.11 -3.32 -7.91
N ARG A 361 10.21 -2.57 -8.20
CA ARG A 361 11.46 -2.74 -7.45
C ARG A 361 11.29 -2.50 -5.95
N SER A 362 10.42 -1.59 -5.57
CA SER A 362 10.15 -1.26 -4.16
C SER A 362 9.44 -2.38 -3.39
N GLN A 363 8.80 -3.34 -4.06
CA GLN A 363 7.95 -4.34 -3.41
C GLN A 363 8.70 -5.29 -2.47
N THR A 364 10.01 -5.50 -2.68
CA THR A 364 10.86 -6.27 -1.75
C THR A 364 11.26 -5.47 -0.50
N ILE A 365 10.92 -4.19 -0.44
CA ILE A 365 11.33 -3.26 0.62
C ILE A 365 10.14 -2.83 1.49
N VAL A 366 9.07 -2.34 0.86
CA VAL A 366 7.89 -1.76 1.55
C VAL A 366 7.08 -2.82 2.30
N GLY A 367 6.41 -2.43 3.39
CA GLY A 367 5.57 -3.33 4.20
C GLY A 367 6.34 -4.44 4.92
N GLY A 368 7.64 -4.24 5.13
CA GLY A 368 8.61 -5.21 5.65
C GLY A 368 9.42 -5.86 4.54
N THR A 369 10.75 -5.75 4.63
CA THR A 369 11.66 -6.29 3.59
C THR A 369 11.56 -7.80 3.47
N THR A 370 12.04 -8.34 2.35
CA THR A 370 12.18 -9.80 2.14
C THR A 370 12.86 -10.47 3.33
N GLU A 371 13.92 -9.86 3.89
CA GLU A 371 14.68 -10.36 5.04
C GLU A 371 13.84 -10.34 6.32
N ILE A 372 13.05 -9.29 6.54
CA ILE A 372 12.14 -9.20 7.70
C ILE A 372 11.05 -10.27 7.61
N MET A 373 10.47 -10.50 6.43
CA MET A 373 9.49 -11.58 6.25
C MET A 373 10.11 -12.94 6.56
N LYS A 374 11.31 -13.22 6.06
CA LYS A 374 12.05 -14.45 6.34
C LYS A 374 12.43 -14.57 7.83
N ARG A 375 12.81 -13.47 8.48
CA ARG A 375 13.09 -13.46 9.93
C ARG A 375 11.85 -13.79 10.77
N ILE A 376 10.68 -13.25 10.41
CA ILE A 376 9.40 -13.59 11.06
C ILE A 376 9.14 -15.08 10.91
N LEU A 377 9.29 -15.61 9.68
CA LEU A 377 9.07 -17.01 9.39
C LEU A 377 10.02 -17.93 10.14
N ALA A 378 11.32 -17.60 10.17
CA ALA A 378 12.31 -18.38 10.93
C ALA A 378 11.92 -18.47 12.41
N ARG A 379 11.45 -17.35 13.00
CA ARG A 379 10.97 -17.34 14.39
C ARG A 379 9.72 -18.19 14.60
N VAL A 380 8.75 -18.12 13.66
CA VAL A 380 7.50 -18.92 13.74
C VAL A 380 7.78 -20.41 13.53
N MET A 381 8.83 -20.74 12.80
CA MET A 381 9.27 -22.11 12.50
C MET A 381 10.31 -22.64 13.51
N GLU A 382 10.64 -21.83 14.53
CA GLU A 382 11.62 -22.17 15.60
C GLU A 382 13.01 -22.52 15.08
N LEU A 383 13.47 -21.79 14.03
CA LEU A 383 14.78 -21.94 13.39
C LEU A 383 15.82 -20.98 13.99
#